data_dd10425e5d94d18d66081a2749c8a9eb
#
_entry.id   dd10425e5d94d18d66081a2749c8a9eb
#
_cell.length_a   1.000
_cell.length_b   1.000
_cell.length_c   1.000
_cell.angle_alpha   90.00
_cell.angle_beta   90.00
_cell.angle_gamma   90.00
#
_symmetry.space_group_name_H-M   'P 1'
#
loop_
_entity.id
_entity.type
_entity.pdbx_description
1 polymer ?
#
loop_
_entity_poly.entity_id
_entity_poly.type
_entity_poly.pdbx_seq_one_letter_code
_entity_poly.pdbx_strand_id
1 'polypeptide(L)'
;MTAPTSRAVDLPVRVKLAMHFRLLALQGSWNYETLNGTGIGFAMEPALRYLPGGIDGPAYRAALARESRYFNAHPYLAGIGVGALVRAELDGVDPARIERFRTALAGPLGSVGDRLVWASWLPFCSLVAIGVYGAGGSPMGVVGTFLLLYNAGHILLRAWGLRIGLSRGLNVASALGSPVLRQGPQYIGYAAALVAGVALPLALQRVAGPGRGLVGGIIGAA
;
A
#
# COMPACT_ATOMS: atom_id res chain seq x y z
N MET A 1 35.29 -20.57 -13.68
CA MET A 1 34.19 -21.26 -12.95
C MET A 1 32.93 -20.44 -13.15
N THR A 2 32.08 -20.83 -14.09
CA THR A 2 30.76 -20.24 -14.34
C THR A 2 29.85 -20.63 -13.19
N ALA A 3 29.38 -19.65 -12.42
CA ALA A 3 28.38 -19.87 -11.39
C ALA A 3 27.15 -20.56 -12.02
N PRO A 4 26.55 -21.57 -11.39
CA PRO A 4 25.33 -22.17 -11.89
C PRO A 4 24.26 -21.08 -11.96
N THR A 5 23.69 -20.86 -13.16
CA THR A 5 22.48 -20.06 -13.34
C THR A 5 21.37 -20.73 -12.55
N SER A 6 21.17 -20.28 -11.32
CA SER A 6 20.05 -20.72 -10.49
C SER A 6 18.78 -20.35 -11.25
N ARG A 7 18.06 -21.36 -11.71
CA ARG A 7 16.76 -21.20 -12.35
C ARG A 7 15.87 -20.48 -11.34
N ALA A 8 15.43 -19.27 -11.67
CA ALA A 8 14.57 -18.47 -10.79
C ALA A 8 13.40 -19.33 -10.33
N VAL A 9 13.27 -19.54 -9.02
CA VAL A 9 12.15 -20.30 -8.43
C VAL A 9 10.86 -19.57 -8.76
N ASP A 10 9.98 -20.15 -9.59
CA ASP A 10 8.65 -19.59 -9.82
C ASP A 10 7.71 -20.06 -8.71
N LEU A 11 7.22 -19.09 -7.95
CA LEU A 11 6.30 -19.37 -6.84
C LEU A 11 4.91 -19.74 -7.37
N PRO A 12 4.30 -20.84 -6.88
CA PRO A 12 2.92 -21.18 -7.21
C PRO A 12 1.94 -20.05 -6.91
N VAL A 13 0.86 -19.97 -7.68
CA VAL A 13 -0.19 -18.95 -7.50
C VAL A 13 -0.74 -18.96 -6.07
N ARG A 14 -0.95 -20.13 -5.48
CA ARG A 14 -1.41 -20.27 -4.08
C ARG A 14 -0.51 -19.56 -3.07
N VAL A 15 0.81 -19.59 -3.31
CA VAL A 15 1.79 -18.91 -2.44
C VAL A 15 1.69 -17.39 -2.60
N LYS A 16 1.63 -16.90 -3.86
CA LYS A 16 1.45 -15.48 -4.17
C LYS A 16 0.15 -14.93 -3.57
N LEU A 17 -0.93 -15.72 -3.62
CA LEU A 17 -2.21 -15.37 -2.96
C LEU A 17 -2.08 -15.37 -1.44
N ALA A 18 -1.45 -16.39 -0.84
CA ALA A 18 -1.22 -16.41 0.61
C ALA A 18 -0.43 -15.19 1.08
N MET A 19 0.63 -14.81 0.36
CA MET A 19 1.38 -13.58 0.64
C MET A 19 0.49 -12.32 0.53
N HIS A 20 -0.35 -12.24 -0.51
CA HIS A 20 -1.26 -11.11 -0.70
C HIS A 20 -2.26 -10.98 0.46
N PHE A 21 -2.89 -12.07 0.87
CA PHE A 21 -3.82 -12.06 2.02
C PHE A 21 -3.11 -11.70 3.33
N ARG A 22 -1.90 -12.19 3.54
CA ARG A 22 -1.11 -11.84 4.73
C ARG A 22 -0.67 -10.37 4.74
N LEU A 23 -0.49 -9.74 3.58
CA LEU A 23 -0.27 -8.29 3.49
C LEU A 23 -1.47 -7.47 4.01
N LEU A 24 -2.69 -8.00 4.01
CA LEU A 24 -3.83 -7.32 4.62
C LEU A 24 -3.69 -7.22 6.15
N ALA A 25 -3.02 -8.21 6.76
CA ALA A 25 -2.76 -8.27 8.20
C ALA A 25 -1.38 -7.70 8.60
N LEU A 26 -0.68 -6.99 7.68
CA LEU A 26 0.68 -6.49 7.88
C LEU A 26 0.88 -5.73 9.20
N GLN A 27 -0.10 -4.94 9.59
CA GLN A 27 -0.07 -4.11 10.79
C GLN A 27 -0.60 -4.81 12.05
N GLY A 28 -1.04 -6.06 11.96
CA GLY A 28 -1.63 -6.79 13.09
C GLY A 28 -0.66 -7.04 14.26
N SER A 29 0.64 -6.98 14.01
CA SER A 29 1.72 -7.11 15.01
C SER A 29 2.58 -5.85 15.12
N TRP A 30 2.04 -4.70 14.71
CA TRP A 30 2.76 -3.44 14.75
C TRP A 30 3.16 -3.07 16.19
N ASN A 31 4.39 -2.64 16.38
CA ASN A 31 4.91 -2.15 17.65
C ASN A 31 6.06 -1.16 17.40
N TYR A 32 6.47 -0.42 18.44
CA TYR A 32 7.50 0.62 18.29
C TYR A 32 8.92 0.07 18.04
N GLU A 33 9.18 -1.19 18.35
CA GLU A 33 10.51 -1.80 18.18
C GLU A 33 10.75 -2.24 16.74
N THR A 34 9.77 -2.91 16.12
CA THR A 34 9.91 -3.49 14.77
C THR A 34 9.09 -2.77 13.71
N LEU A 35 8.19 -1.87 14.08
CA LEU A 35 7.16 -1.25 13.24
C LEU A 35 6.39 -2.31 12.43
N ASN A 36 6.59 -2.36 11.11
CA ASN A 36 5.97 -3.35 10.23
C ASN A 36 6.79 -4.64 10.07
N GLY A 37 7.98 -4.72 10.66
CA GLY A 37 8.95 -5.81 10.42
C GLY A 37 8.38 -7.21 10.64
N THR A 38 7.74 -7.47 11.78
CA THR A 38 7.09 -8.76 12.04
C THR A 38 6.03 -9.08 10.99
N GLY A 39 5.25 -8.09 10.56
CA GLY A 39 4.26 -8.24 9.49
C GLY A 39 4.90 -8.52 8.12
N ILE A 40 6.07 -7.95 7.82
CA ILE A 40 6.86 -8.26 6.63
C ILE A 40 7.26 -9.74 6.64
N GLY A 41 7.91 -10.20 7.72
CA GLY A 41 8.27 -11.62 7.88
C GLY A 41 7.07 -12.55 7.74
N PHE A 42 5.94 -12.21 8.38
CA PHE A 42 4.68 -12.95 8.26
C PHE A 42 4.18 -13.03 6.82
N ALA A 43 4.23 -11.92 6.07
CA ALA A 43 3.79 -11.90 4.68
C ALA A 43 4.73 -12.68 3.74
N MET A 44 6.04 -12.72 4.03
CA MET A 44 7.04 -13.43 3.25
C MET A 44 7.07 -14.94 3.54
N GLU A 45 6.68 -15.34 4.73
CA GLU A 45 6.85 -16.71 5.25
C GLU A 45 6.39 -17.81 4.27
N PRO A 46 5.24 -17.73 3.56
CA PRO A 46 4.82 -18.78 2.64
C PRO A 46 5.80 -19.01 1.49
N ALA A 47 6.51 -17.97 1.06
CA ALA A 47 7.51 -18.06 0.00
C ALA A 47 8.87 -18.54 0.54
N LEU A 48 9.24 -18.16 1.76
CA LEU A 48 10.50 -18.57 2.39
C LEU A 48 10.58 -20.09 2.60
N ARG A 49 9.45 -20.79 2.65
CA ARG A 49 9.39 -22.27 2.70
C ARG A 49 10.02 -22.96 1.48
N TYR A 50 10.26 -22.20 0.41
CA TYR A 50 10.91 -22.69 -0.82
C TYR A 50 12.44 -22.55 -0.79
N LEU A 51 13.00 -22.02 0.30
CA LEU A 51 14.43 -22.00 0.53
C LEU A 51 14.98 -23.42 0.79
N PRO A 52 16.28 -23.66 0.54
CA PRO A 52 16.91 -24.95 0.75
C PRO A 52 16.66 -25.50 2.17
N GLY A 53 16.21 -26.76 2.25
CA GLY A 53 15.84 -27.40 3.51
C GLY A 53 14.42 -27.11 4.00
N GLY A 54 13.66 -26.28 3.29
CA GLY A 54 12.26 -25.98 3.65
C GLY A 54 12.14 -25.31 5.02
N ILE A 55 11.02 -25.54 5.71
CA ILE A 55 10.70 -24.93 7.02
C ILE A 55 11.68 -25.32 8.12
N ASP A 56 12.29 -26.48 8.03
CA ASP A 56 13.28 -26.97 9.01
C ASP A 56 14.71 -26.52 8.67
N GLY A 57 14.91 -25.94 7.50
CA GLY A 57 16.21 -25.53 7.00
C GLY A 57 16.79 -24.31 7.71
N PRO A 58 18.13 -24.22 7.86
CA PRO A 58 18.76 -23.05 8.44
C PRO A 58 18.56 -21.79 7.59
N ALA A 59 18.47 -21.91 6.28
CA ALA A 59 18.22 -20.80 5.36
C ALA A 59 16.87 -20.15 5.64
N TYR A 60 15.81 -20.94 5.80
CA TYR A 60 14.49 -20.46 6.16
C TYR A 60 14.48 -19.68 7.47
N ARG A 61 15.07 -20.24 8.55
CA ARG A 61 15.13 -19.60 9.87
C ARG A 61 15.89 -18.28 9.83
N ALA A 62 17.04 -18.28 9.13
CA ALA A 62 17.87 -17.07 8.99
C ALA A 62 17.15 -15.98 8.20
N ALA A 63 16.49 -16.33 7.09
CA ALA A 63 15.71 -15.39 6.29
C ALA A 63 14.54 -14.83 7.09
N LEU A 64 13.73 -15.67 7.73
CA LEU A 64 12.59 -15.24 8.52
C LEU A 64 13.00 -14.31 9.67
N ALA A 65 14.09 -14.63 10.38
CA ALA A 65 14.65 -13.79 11.45
C ALA A 65 15.10 -12.42 10.90
N ARG A 66 15.77 -12.38 9.74
CA ARG A 66 16.22 -11.15 9.08
C ARG A 66 15.05 -10.28 8.67
N GLU A 67 14.07 -10.89 8.00
CA GLU A 67 12.94 -10.17 7.40
C GLU A 67 11.89 -9.72 8.42
N SER A 68 11.93 -10.25 9.64
CA SER A 68 11.08 -9.82 10.75
C SER A 68 11.64 -8.65 11.57
N ARG A 69 12.89 -8.20 11.29
CA ARG A 69 13.50 -7.04 11.96
C ARG A 69 12.78 -5.75 11.60
N TYR A 70 13.18 -4.66 12.25
CA TYR A 70 12.66 -3.31 12.00
C TYR A 70 12.49 -3.00 10.52
N PHE A 71 11.28 -2.61 10.13
CA PHE A 71 10.98 -2.15 8.78
C PHE A 71 9.86 -1.12 8.83
N ASN A 72 10.11 0.07 8.29
CA ASN A 72 9.10 1.11 8.21
C ASN A 72 8.72 1.36 6.74
N ALA A 73 7.49 1.06 6.39
CA ALA A 73 6.94 1.32 5.07
C ALA A 73 5.45 1.63 5.19
N HIS A 74 4.93 2.40 4.22
CA HIS A 74 3.48 2.53 4.10
C HIS A 74 2.85 1.15 3.84
N PRO A 75 1.83 0.74 4.61
CA PRO A 75 1.31 -0.64 4.58
C PRO A 75 0.79 -1.07 3.20
N TYR A 76 0.34 -0.14 2.36
CA TYR A 76 -0.19 -0.47 1.03
C TYR A 76 0.90 -0.58 -0.04
N LEU A 77 2.07 -0.01 0.19
CA LEU A 77 3.25 -0.17 -0.68
C LEU A 77 4.23 -1.24 -0.17
N ALA A 78 4.03 -1.75 1.05
CA ALA A 78 4.89 -2.79 1.64
C ALA A 78 4.98 -4.04 0.75
N GLY A 79 3.95 -4.34 -0.05
CA GLY A 79 3.97 -5.43 -1.03
C GLY A 79 5.14 -5.35 -2.01
N ILE A 80 5.59 -4.14 -2.38
CA ILE A 80 6.79 -3.93 -3.23
C ILE A 80 8.02 -4.49 -2.51
N GLY A 81 8.20 -4.13 -1.24
CA GLY A 81 9.31 -4.62 -0.41
C GLY A 81 9.26 -6.12 -0.20
N VAL A 82 8.10 -6.64 0.21
CA VAL A 82 7.86 -8.08 0.41
C VAL A 82 8.21 -8.87 -0.85
N GLY A 83 7.72 -8.46 -2.02
CA GLY A 83 8.01 -9.15 -3.27
C GLY A 83 9.50 -9.11 -3.65
N ALA A 84 10.14 -7.94 -3.51
CA ALA A 84 11.55 -7.76 -3.85
C ALA A 84 12.47 -8.56 -2.92
N LEU A 85 12.21 -8.55 -1.62
CA LEU A 85 12.98 -9.28 -0.62
C LEU A 85 12.81 -10.79 -0.77
N VAL A 86 11.57 -11.28 -0.99
CA VAL A 86 11.34 -12.70 -1.32
C VAL A 86 12.14 -13.11 -2.55
N ARG A 87 12.15 -12.30 -3.61
CA ARG A 87 12.92 -12.61 -4.81
C ARG A 87 14.42 -12.69 -4.51
N ALA A 88 14.95 -11.75 -3.71
CA ALA A 88 16.35 -11.73 -3.31
C ALA A 88 16.73 -12.95 -2.48
N GLU A 89 15.89 -13.36 -1.52
CA GLU A 89 16.13 -14.57 -0.71
C GLU A 89 16.14 -15.84 -1.56
N LEU A 90 15.15 -16.00 -2.45
CA LEU A 90 15.04 -17.17 -3.34
C LEU A 90 16.16 -17.23 -4.38
N ASP A 91 16.70 -16.10 -4.80
CA ASP A 91 17.83 -16.03 -5.71
C ASP A 91 19.19 -16.25 -5.00
N GLY A 92 19.18 -16.44 -3.67
CA GLY A 92 20.40 -16.66 -2.89
C GLY A 92 21.34 -15.45 -2.85
N VAL A 93 20.76 -14.25 -2.89
CA VAL A 93 21.55 -13.01 -2.77
C VAL A 93 22.23 -12.96 -1.41
N ASP A 94 23.45 -12.44 -1.38
CA ASP A 94 24.20 -12.27 -0.14
C ASP A 94 23.39 -11.55 0.96
N PRO A 95 23.29 -12.12 2.19
CA PRO A 95 22.50 -11.57 3.27
C PRO A 95 22.82 -10.12 3.62
N ALA A 96 24.09 -9.71 3.56
CA ALA A 96 24.46 -8.33 3.84
C ALA A 96 23.99 -7.37 2.73
N ARG A 97 23.87 -7.84 1.48
CA ARG A 97 23.29 -7.07 0.39
C ARG A 97 21.77 -6.94 0.55
N ILE A 98 21.09 -8.00 0.99
CA ILE A 98 19.65 -7.97 1.30
C ILE A 98 19.38 -6.94 2.40
N GLU A 99 20.16 -6.97 3.49
CA GLU A 99 19.98 -6.04 4.62
C GLU A 99 20.18 -4.56 4.20
N ARG A 100 21.22 -4.27 3.41
CA ARG A 100 21.45 -2.92 2.86
C ARG A 100 20.28 -2.46 1.98
N PHE A 101 19.81 -3.34 1.10
CA PHE A 101 18.67 -3.04 0.24
C PHE A 101 17.38 -2.80 1.04
N ARG A 102 17.12 -3.64 2.04
CA ARG A 102 16.00 -3.54 2.96
C ARG A 102 15.97 -2.19 3.67
N THR A 103 17.10 -1.77 4.23
CA THR A 103 17.25 -0.47 4.89
C THR A 103 17.03 0.69 3.92
N ALA A 104 17.60 0.62 2.71
CA ALA A 104 17.46 1.67 1.70
C ALA A 104 16.03 1.80 1.15
N LEU A 105 15.26 0.71 1.15
CA LEU A 105 13.90 0.68 0.58
C LEU A 105 12.83 1.23 1.54
N ALA A 106 13.03 1.10 2.85
CA ALA A 106 12.03 1.42 3.87
C ALA A 106 11.54 2.87 3.78
N GLY A 107 12.46 3.84 3.80
CA GLY A 107 12.12 5.27 3.75
C GLY A 107 11.31 5.67 2.50
N PRO A 108 11.78 5.35 1.29
CA PRO A 108 11.04 5.62 0.05
C PRO A 108 9.64 4.99 0.02
N LEU A 109 9.46 3.76 0.50
CA LEU A 109 8.14 3.11 0.56
C LEU A 109 7.20 3.83 1.53
N GLY A 110 7.72 4.37 2.63
CA GLY A 110 6.95 5.20 3.56
C GLY A 110 6.51 6.49 2.88
N SER A 111 7.46 7.33 2.47
CA SER A 111 7.19 8.68 1.98
C SER A 111 6.35 8.74 0.70
N VAL A 112 6.57 7.81 -0.24
CA VAL A 112 5.75 7.70 -1.47
C VAL A 112 4.34 7.27 -1.13
N GLY A 113 4.20 6.27 -0.23
CA GLY A 113 2.90 5.77 0.19
C GLY A 113 2.07 6.80 0.95
N ASP A 114 2.69 7.56 1.85
CA ASP A 114 2.02 8.60 2.63
C ASP A 114 1.43 9.68 1.71
N ARG A 115 2.20 10.13 0.72
CA ARG A 115 1.72 11.10 -0.28
C ARG A 115 0.60 10.55 -1.15
N LEU A 116 0.75 9.31 -1.64
CA LEU A 116 -0.22 8.71 -2.55
C LEU A 116 -1.51 8.36 -1.83
N VAL A 117 -1.44 7.79 -0.63
CA VAL A 117 -2.60 7.25 0.06
C VAL A 117 -3.17 8.25 1.06
N TRP A 118 -2.39 8.68 2.06
CA TRP A 118 -2.91 9.52 3.13
C TRP A 118 -3.19 10.95 2.66
N ALA A 119 -2.31 11.53 1.85
CA ALA A 119 -2.46 12.90 1.39
C ALA A 119 -3.31 13.05 0.11
N SER A 120 -3.59 11.97 -0.64
CA SER A 120 -4.30 12.08 -1.91
C SER A 120 -5.50 11.14 -2.00
N TRP A 121 -5.30 9.82 -1.97
CA TRP A 121 -6.37 8.85 -2.22
C TRP A 121 -7.46 8.86 -1.15
N LEU A 122 -7.09 8.89 0.12
CA LEU A 122 -8.05 8.92 1.24
C LEU A 122 -8.91 10.19 1.21
N PRO A 123 -8.35 11.42 1.08
CA PRO A 123 -9.15 12.63 0.93
C PRO A 123 -10.07 12.59 -0.30
N PHE A 124 -9.58 12.09 -1.44
CA PHE A 124 -10.40 11.94 -2.63
C PHE A 124 -11.62 11.04 -2.39
N CYS A 125 -11.42 9.85 -1.82
CA CYS A 125 -12.52 8.93 -1.49
C CYS A 125 -13.52 9.56 -0.52
N SER A 126 -13.04 10.30 0.47
CA SER A 126 -13.88 11.01 1.45
C SER A 126 -14.72 12.10 0.78
N LEU A 127 -14.14 12.89 -0.13
CA LEU A 127 -14.83 13.94 -0.86
C LEU A 127 -15.89 13.37 -1.80
N VAL A 128 -15.62 12.25 -2.48
CA VAL A 128 -16.63 11.55 -3.31
C VAL A 128 -17.80 11.09 -2.44
N ALA A 129 -17.54 10.50 -1.28
CA ALA A 129 -18.59 10.09 -0.34
C ALA A 129 -19.40 11.28 0.18
N ILE A 130 -18.75 12.41 0.50
CA ILE A 130 -19.41 13.68 0.85
C ILE A 130 -20.29 14.18 -0.30
N GLY A 131 -19.83 14.04 -1.55
CA GLY A 131 -20.61 14.38 -2.73
C GLY A 131 -21.88 13.55 -2.85
N VAL A 132 -21.79 12.24 -2.61
CA VAL A 132 -22.97 11.35 -2.56
C VAL A 132 -23.95 11.81 -1.46
N TYR A 133 -23.44 12.18 -0.29
CA TYR A 133 -24.26 12.76 0.77
C TYR A 133 -24.94 14.03 0.29
N GLY A 134 -24.22 15.00 -0.25
CA GLY A 134 -24.76 16.27 -0.73
C GLY A 134 -25.82 16.12 -1.81
N ALA A 135 -25.64 15.13 -2.70
CA ALA A 135 -26.62 14.79 -3.77
C ALA A 135 -27.88 14.05 -3.27
N GLY A 136 -28.07 13.90 -1.96
CA GLY A 136 -29.25 13.23 -1.41
C GLY A 136 -29.10 11.74 -1.16
N GLY A 137 -27.90 11.17 -1.32
CA GLY A 137 -27.64 9.75 -1.08
C GLY A 137 -27.97 9.30 0.34
N SER A 138 -28.35 8.02 0.48
CA SER A 138 -28.61 7.40 1.78
C SER A 138 -27.32 7.22 2.61
N PRO A 139 -27.39 7.11 3.92
CA PRO A 139 -26.20 6.81 4.77
C PRO A 139 -25.45 5.55 4.29
N MET A 140 -26.17 4.51 3.90
CA MET A 140 -25.55 3.28 3.35
C MET A 140 -24.86 3.54 2.01
N GLY A 141 -25.42 4.38 1.15
CA GLY A 141 -24.81 4.80 -0.11
C GLY A 141 -23.51 5.57 0.10
N VAL A 142 -23.48 6.47 1.08
CA VAL A 142 -22.29 7.25 1.46
C VAL A 142 -21.18 6.33 1.98
N VAL A 143 -21.49 5.48 2.96
CA VAL A 143 -20.52 4.53 3.55
C VAL A 143 -20.06 3.52 2.50
N GLY A 144 -21.00 2.97 1.72
CA GLY A 144 -20.69 2.02 0.66
C GLY A 144 -19.75 2.61 -0.40
N THR A 145 -19.99 3.86 -0.83
CA THR A 145 -19.11 4.54 -1.79
C THR A 145 -17.69 4.70 -1.25
N PHE A 146 -17.55 5.18 -0.01
CA PHE A 146 -16.23 5.31 0.61
C PHE A 146 -15.52 3.96 0.71
N LEU A 147 -16.19 2.95 1.26
CA LEU A 147 -15.60 1.63 1.47
C LEU A 147 -15.19 0.96 0.15
N LEU A 148 -16.03 1.04 -0.87
CA LEU A 148 -15.73 0.46 -2.19
C LEU A 148 -14.51 1.14 -2.83
N LEU A 149 -14.51 2.47 -2.91
CA LEU A 149 -13.40 3.20 -3.53
C LEU A 149 -12.10 2.99 -2.76
N TYR A 150 -12.15 3.20 -1.45
CA TYR A 150 -10.94 3.11 -0.62
C TYR A 150 -10.34 1.70 -0.62
N ASN A 151 -11.18 0.67 -0.44
CA ASN A 151 -10.71 -0.72 -0.42
C ASN A 151 -10.26 -1.20 -1.80
N ALA A 152 -10.94 -0.83 -2.89
CA ALA A 152 -10.48 -1.14 -4.22
C ALA A 152 -9.07 -0.59 -4.48
N GLY A 153 -8.83 0.68 -4.15
CA GLY A 153 -7.51 1.31 -4.31
C GLY A 153 -6.42 0.58 -3.54
N HIS A 154 -6.62 0.31 -2.26
CA HIS A 154 -5.57 -0.31 -1.46
C HIS A 154 -5.33 -1.80 -1.80
N ILE A 155 -6.38 -2.55 -2.17
CA ILE A 155 -6.23 -3.96 -2.59
C ILE A 155 -5.43 -4.03 -3.89
N LEU A 156 -5.80 -3.20 -4.89
CA LEU A 156 -5.09 -3.14 -6.17
C LEU A 156 -3.63 -2.69 -5.99
N LEU A 157 -3.37 -1.71 -5.13
CA LEU A 157 -2.02 -1.22 -4.87
C LEU A 157 -1.14 -2.29 -4.21
N ARG A 158 -1.66 -3.06 -3.25
CA ARG A 158 -0.94 -4.19 -2.64
C ARG A 158 -0.66 -5.31 -3.65
N ALA A 159 -1.66 -5.67 -4.47
CA ALA A 159 -1.51 -6.71 -5.49
C ALA A 159 -0.47 -6.31 -6.54
N TRP A 160 -0.55 -5.08 -7.04
CA TRP A 160 0.43 -4.53 -7.97
C TRP A 160 1.83 -4.48 -7.35
N GLY A 161 1.94 -3.99 -6.10
CA GLY A 161 3.21 -3.88 -5.39
C GLY A 161 3.89 -5.24 -5.21
N LEU A 162 3.16 -6.25 -4.76
CA LEU A 162 3.68 -7.61 -4.62
C LEU A 162 4.16 -8.17 -5.97
N ARG A 163 3.35 -7.99 -7.02
CA ARG A 163 3.71 -8.47 -8.37
C ARG A 163 4.98 -7.81 -8.89
N ILE A 164 5.09 -6.49 -8.78
CA ILE A 164 6.25 -5.74 -9.27
C ILE A 164 7.50 -6.07 -8.46
N GLY A 165 7.37 -6.23 -7.13
CA GLY A 165 8.46 -6.64 -6.27
C GLY A 165 9.01 -8.02 -6.66
N LEU A 166 8.14 -9.01 -6.80
CA LEU A 166 8.50 -10.37 -7.22
C LEU A 166 9.15 -10.41 -8.60
N SER A 167 8.73 -9.55 -9.53
CA SER A 167 9.26 -9.54 -10.90
C SER A 167 10.59 -8.80 -11.03
N ARG A 168 10.84 -7.78 -10.22
CA ARG A 168 12.03 -6.91 -10.35
C ARG A 168 13.11 -7.17 -9.29
N GLY A 169 12.76 -7.84 -8.19
CA GLY A 169 13.70 -8.11 -7.09
C GLY A 169 14.41 -6.83 -6.64
N LEU A 170 15.72 -6.88 -6.48
CA LEU A 170 16.53 -5.73 -6.03
C LEU A 170 16.51 -4.52 -6.99
N ASN A 171 16.04 -4.69 -8.22
CA ASN A 171 15.89 -3.59 -9.19
C ASN A 171 14.57 -2.83 -9.04
N VAL A 172 13.78 -3.12 -8.02
CA VAL A 172 12.44 -2.52 -7.81
C VAL A 172 12.48 -1.02 -7.54
N ALA A 173 13.62 -0.45 -7.15
CA ALA A 173 13.78 0.98 -6.94
C ALA A 173 13.38 1.82 -8.17
N SER A 174 13.59 1.29 -9.39
CA SER A 174 13.14 1.92 -10.63
C SER A 174 11.61 2.02 -10.75
N ALA A 175 10.87 1.11 -10.10
CA ALA A 175 9.42 1.14 -10.07
C ALA A 175 8.86 2.27 -9.17
N LEU A 176 9.59 2.64 -8.11
CA LEU A 176 9.23 3.78 -7.26
C LEU A 176 9.35 5.12 -8.01
N GLY A 177 10.22 5.19 -9.03
CA GLY A 177 10.34 6.30 -9.94
C GLY A 177 9.27 6.35 -11.04
N SER A 178 8.33 5.40 -11.09
CA SER A 178 7.30 5.35 -12.13
C SER A 178 6.42 6.60 -12.13
N PRO A 179 5.95 7.05 -13.32
CA PRO A 179 5.07 8.23 -13.41
C PRO A 179 3.82 8.10 -12.54
N VAL A 180 3.26 6.89 -12.40
CA VAL A 180 2.08 6.63 -11.57
C VAL A 180 2.33 6.98 -10.10
N LEU A 181 3.46 6.58 -9.52
CA LEU A 181 3.78 6.87 -8.13
C LEU A 181 4.26 8.32 -7.92
N ARG A 182 4.92 8.92 -8.92
CA ARG A 182 5.43 10.29 -8.83
C ARG A 182 4.36 11.34 -9.08
N GLN A 183 3.54 11.15 -10.11
CA GLN A 183 2.55 12.12 -10.58
C GLN A 183 1.13 11.78 -10.09
N GLY A 184 0.87 10.51 -9.74
CA GLY A 184 -0.43 10.05 -9.24
C GLY A 184 -1.00 10.92 -8.12
N PRO A 185 -0.23 11.26 -7.06
CA PRO A 185 -0.70 12.15 -6.01
C PRO A 185 -1.20 13.50 -6.52
N GLN A 186 -0.51 14.08 -7.49
CA GLN A 186 -0.89 15.36 -8.08
C GLN A 186 -2.19 15.29 -8.87
N TYR A 187 -2.36 14.27 -9.74
CA TYR A 187 -3.59 14.08 -10.50
C TYR A 187 -4.79 13.75 -9.61
N ILE A 188 -4.58 12.92 -8.60
CA ILE A 188 -5.62 12.63 -7.60
C ILE A 188 -5.97 13.91 -6.84
N GLY A 189 -4.99 14.75 -6.50
CA GLY A 189 -5.20 16.05 -5.86
C GLY A 189 -6.04 17.00 -6.72
N TYR A 190 -5.80 17.08 -8.03
CA TYR A 190 -6.64 17.86 -8.94
C TYR A 190 -8.09 17.33 -8.99
N ALA A 191 -8.24 16.01 -9.10
CA ALA A 191 -9.57 15.40 -9.07
C ALA A 191 -10.27 15.65 -7.73
N ALA A 192 -9.56 15.56 -6.62
CA ALA A 192 -10.08 15.87 -5.29
C ALA A 192 -10.53 17.33 -5.16
N ALA A 193 -9.77 18.27 -5.71
CA ALA A 193 -10.13 19.70 -5.71
C ALA A 193 -11.42 19.96 -6.53
N LEU A 194 -11.54 19.34 -7.71
CA LEU A 194 -12.77 19.43 -8.52
C LEU A 194 -13.97 18.83 -7.78
N VAL A 195 -13.81 17.64 -7.20
CA VAL A 195 -14.88 17.01 -6.40
C VAL A 195 -15.24 17.88 -5.19
N ALA A 196 -14.27 18.44 -4.49
CA ALA A 196 -14.50 19.31 -3.34
C ALA A 196 -15.33 20.55 -3.72
N GLY A 197 -15.04 21.15 -4.88
CA GLY A 197 -15.78 22.32 -5.40
C GLY A 197 -17.26 22.07 -5.63
N VAL A 198 -17.66 20.82 -5.84
CA VAL A 198 -19.06 20.41 -6.00
C VAL A 198 -19.61 19.80 -4.72
N ALA A 199 -18.90 18.89 -4.11
CA ALA A 199 -19.34 18.10 -2.97
C ALA A 199 -19.59 18.95 -1.72
N LEU A 200 -18.66 19.86 -1.40
CA LEU A 200 -18.78 20.67 -0.19
C LEU A 200 -19.98 21.64 -0.20
N PRO A 201 -20.21 22.42 -1.27
CA PRO A 201 -21.42 23.25 -1.34
C PRO A 201 -22.72 22.44 -1.24
N LEU A 202 -22.82 21.33 -1.96
CA LEU A 202 -23.99 20.44 -1.88
C LEU A 202 -24.23 19.87 -0.48
N ALA A 203 -23.17 19.41 0.17
CA ALA A 203 -23.25 18.88 1.51
C ALA A 203 -23.65 19.97 2.53
N LEU A 204 -23.07 21.17 2.44
CA LEU A 204 -23.41 22.31 3.28
C LEU A 204 -24.86 22.73 3.09
N GLN A 205 -25.35 22.82 1.84
CA GLN A 205 -26.74 23.12 1.54
C GLN A 205 -27.70 22.10 2.18
N ARG A 206 -27.35 20.81 2.11
CA ARG A 206 -28.14 19.75 2.74
C ARG A 206 -28.19 19.85 4.27
N VAL A 207 -27.07 20.20 4.91
CA VAL A 207 -27.01 20.40 6.36
C VAL A 207 -27.78 21.66 6.80
N ALA A 208 -27.65 22.76 6.04
CA ALA A 208 -28.32 24.02 6.37
C ALA A 208 -29.82 23.99 6.18
N GLY A 209 -30.37 23.07 5.40
CA GLY A 209 -31.78 22.92 5.09
C GLY A 209 -32.28 23.91 4.01
N PRO A 210 -33.52 23.68 3.49
CA PRO A 210 -34.14 24.55 2.51
C PRO A 210 -34.38 25.93 3.10
N GLY A 211 -33.83 26.96 2.46
CA GLY A 211 -34.01 28.37 2.88
C GLY A 211 -32.78 29.04 3.49
N ARG A 212 -31.76 28.30 3.88
CA ARG A 212 -30.45 28.83 4.33
C ARG A 212 -29.38 28.60 3.26
N GLY A 213 -29.58 29.16 2.04
CA GLY A 213 -28.52 29.14 1.05
C GLY A 213 -27.27 29.84 1.58
N LEU A 214 -26.07 29.32 1.26
CA LEU A 214 -24.79 29.93 1.62
C LEU A 214 -24.71 31.44 1.30
N VAL A 215 -25.42 31.89 0.25
CA VAL A 215 -25.53 33.30 -0.15
C VAL A 215 -26.43 34.10 0.79
N GLY A 216 -27.52 33.50 1.30
CA GLY A 216 -28.40 34.15 2.26
C GLY A 216 -27.81 34.33 3.67
N GLY A 217 -26.92 33.42 4.08
CA GLY A 217 -26.21 33.50 5.36
C GLY A 217 -25.12 34.57 5.42
N ILE A 218 -24.50 34.89 4.27
CA ILE A 218 -23.44 35.92 4.19
C ILE A 218 -24.07 37.33 4.06
N ILE A 219 -25.20 37.46 3.37
CA ILE A 219 -25.87 38.76 3.16
C ILE A 219 -26.81 39.13 4.32
N GLY A 220 -27.31 38.19 5.08
CA GLY A 220 -28.19 38.43 6.24
C GLY A 220 -27.46 38.70 7.54
N ALA A 221 -26.14 38.70 7.57
CA ALA A 221 -25.28 38.98 8.73
C ALA A 221 -24.57 40.35 8.62
N ALA A 222 -24.91 41.16 7.64
CA ALA A 222 -24.50 42.57 7.46
C ALA A 222 -25.74 43.45 7.70
#